data_a8db34e8d9cafbee591b666a4dc16fbb
#
_entry.id   a8db34e8d9cafbee591b666a4dc16fbb
#
_cell.length_a   1.000
_cell.length_b   1.000
_cell.length_c   1.000
_cell.angle_alpha   90.00
_cell.angle_beta   90.00
_cell.angle_gamma   90.00
#
_symmetry.space_group_name_H-M   'P 1'
#
loop_
_entity.id
_entity.type
_entity.pdbx_description
1 polymer ?
#
loop_
_entity_poly.entity_id
_entity_poly.type
_entity_poly.pdbx_seq_one_letter_code
_entity_poly.pdbx_strand_id
1 'polypeptide(L)'
;MTWWKKLLGEDGASDKVDYYAEGADLLREGRFHDALTSFRLALKEAPGDPVVLQQIAIAYTRIGQTEEASKTYRHVLQKDPTAAGAHYGLAYLLLRQGEADEAVQHLEAFLQNPPSGPDAGEHVSHARSTLAQLRGEPGNLFSDL
;
A
#
# COMPACT_ATOMS: atom_id res chain seq x y z
N MET A 1 35.23 -14.23 -25.17
CA MET A 1 34.49 -15.47 -25.01
C MET A 1 34.19 -15.71 -23.53
N THR A 2 32.95 -15.68 -23.24
CA THR A 2 32.53 -15.64 -21.84
C THR A 2 31.37 -16.60 -21.54
N TRP A 3 31.32 -17.72 -22.29
CA TRP A 3 30.30 -18.73 -22.09
C TRP A 3 30.30 -19.30 -20.67
N TRP A 4 31.48 -19.39 -20.07
CA TRP A 4 31.63 -19.87 -18.69
C TRP A 4 31.06 -18.86 -17.67
N LYS A 5 31.11 -17.56 -17.99
CA LYS A 5 30.49 -16.53 -17.13
C LYS A 5 28.99 -16.68 -17.09
N LYS A 6 28.40 -17.01 -18.22
CA LYS A 6 26.96 -17.28 -18.29
C LYS A 6 26.59 -18.49 -17.46
N LEU A 7 27.45 -19.51 -17.47
CA LEU A 7 27.27 -20.72 -16.69
C LEU A 7 27.39 -20.48 -15.21
N LEU A 8 28.24 -19.54 -14.80
CA LEU A 8 28.46 -19.18 -13.40
C LEU A 8 27.58 -18.06 -12.91
N GLY A 9 26.69 -17.54 -13.77
CA GLY A 9 25.83 -16.43 -13.39
C GLY A 9 26.55 -15.10 -13.27
N GLU A 10 27.70 -14.96 -13.91
CA GLU A 10 28.48 -13.74 -13.83
C GLU A 10 28.16 -12.72 -14.94
N ASP A 11 27.22 -13.07 -15.80
CA ASP A 11 26.92 -12.27 -17.00
C ASP A 11 25.87 -11.20 -16.78
N GLY A 12 25.95 -10.53 -15.68
CA GLY A 12 25.20 -9.31 -15.50
C GLY A 12 23.83 -9.46 -14.86
N ALA A 13 23.02 -8.43 -15.04
CA ALA A 13 21.77 -8.22 -14.30
C ALA A 13 20.67 -9.27 -14.55
N SER A 14 20.84 -10.15 -15.54
CA SER A 14 19.81 -11.14 -15.87
C SER A 14 19.58 -12.21 -14.79
N ASP A 15 20.57 -12.39 -13.91
CA ASP A 15 20.48 -13.37 -12.81
C ASP A 15 20.02 -12.74 -11.50
N LYS A 16 19.85 -11.42 -11.49
CA LYS A 16 19.42 -10.73 -10.28
C LYS A 16 17.91 -10.86 -10.13
N VAL A 17 17.47 -11.36 -9.00
CA VAL A 17 16.05 -11.50 -8.69
C VAL A 17 15.45 -10.12 -8.45
N ASP A 18 14.35 -9.83 -9.13
CA ASP A 18 13.54 -8.66 -8.85
C ASP A 18 12.57 -9.00 -7.73
N TYR A 19 13.00 -8.78 -6.51
CA TYR A 19 12.20 -9.13 -5.33
C TYR A 19 10.91 -8.32 -5.25
N TYR A 20 10.91 -7.10 -5.75
CA TYR A 20 9.68 -6.30 -5.80
C TYR A 20 8.64 -6.94 -6.72
N ALA A 21 9.04 -7.30 -7.93
CA ALA A 21 8.15 -7.96 -8.88
C ALA A 21 7.66 -9.30 -8.34
N GLU A 22 8.56 -10.08 -7.73
CA GLU A 22 8.19 -11.35 -7.10
C GLU A 22 7.16 -11.15 -6.00
N GLY A 23 7.39 -10.17 -5.12
CA GLY A 23 6.44 -9.84 -4.06
C GLY A 23 5.09 -9.41 -4.59
N ALA A 24 5.07 -8.61 -5.64
CA ALA A 24 3.83 -8.15 -6.26
C ALA A 24 3.03 -9.33 -6.85
N ASP A 25 3.71 -10.27 -7.49
CA ASP A 25 3.05 -11.47 -8.02
C ASP A 25 2.48 -12.34 -6.90
N LEU A 26 3.24 -12.53 -5.84
CA LEU A 26 2.81 -13.31 -4.68
C LEU A 26 1.60 -12.66 -3.99
N LEU A 27 1.59 -11.33 -3.91
CA LEU A 27 0.47 -10.59 -3.35
C LEU A 27 -0.81 -10.82 -4.16
N ARG A 28 -0.70 -10.76 -5.49
CA ARG A 28 -1.83 -11.04 -6.38
C ARG A 28 -2.36 -12.47 -6.25
N GLU A 29 -1.46 -13.40 -5.97
CA GLU A 29 -1.82 -14.81 -5.76
C GLU A 29 -2.41 -15.08 -4.38
N GLY A 30 -2.43 -14.09 -3.50
CA GLY A 30 -2.91 -14.26 -2.13
C GLY A 30 -1.89 -14.89 -1.19
N ARG A 31 -0.65 -15.03 -1.61
CA ARG A 31 0.44 -15.59 -0.80
C ARG A 31 1.12 -14.46 -0.02
N PHE A 32 0.41 -13.95 0.99
CA PHE A 32 0.78 -12.70 1.67
C PHE A 32 2.06 -12.79 2.49
N HIS A 33 2.29 -13.92 3.17
CA HIS A 33 3.52 -14.12 3.95
C HIS A 33 4.74 -14.20 3.04
N ASP A 34 4.61 -14.91 1.94
CA ASP A 34 5.68 -15.02 0.95
C ASP A 34 5.95 -13.67 0.29
N ALA A 35 4.89 -12.94 -0.03
CA ALA A 35 5.01 -11.58 -0.58
C ALA A 35 5.78 -10.67 0.38
N LEU A 36 5.44 -10.72 1.67
CA LEU A 36 6.13 -9.93 2.70
C LEU A 36 7.62 -10.24 2.72
N THR A 37 8.00 -11.51 2.63
CA THR A 37 9.40 -11.92 2.58
C THR A 37 10.12 -11.31 1.37
N SER A 38 9.51 -11.39 0.19
CA SER A 38 10.09 -10.84 -1.03
C SER A 38 10.21 -9.32 -0.96
N PHE A 39 9.19 -8.63 -0.45
CA PHE A 39 9.26 -7.17 -0.29
C PHE A 39 10.33 -6.74 0.72
N ARG A 40 10.54 -7.51 1.78
CA ARG A 40 11.63 -7.24 2.73
C ARG A 40 12.99 -7.35 2.07
N LEU A 41 13.17 -8.32 1.18
CA LEU A 41 14.39 -8.45 0.40
C LEU A 41 14.55 -7.27 -0.56
N ALA A 42 13.47 -6.83 -1.21
CA ALA A 42 13.49 -5.64 -2.04
C ALA A 42 13.88 -4.40 -1.24
N LEU A 43 13.38 -4.28 -0.01
CA LEU A 43 13.69 -3.15 0.86
C LEU A 43 15.16 -3.10 1.24
N LYS A 44 15.82 -4.25 1.38
CA LYS A 44 17.26 -4.30 1.62
C LYS A 44 18.06 -3.69 0.48
N GLU A 45 17.57 -3.83 -0.75
CA GLU A 45 18.21 -3.25 -1.94
C GLU A 45 17.90 -1.77 -2.08
N ALA A 46 16.76 -1.31 -1.59
CA ALA A 46 16.33 0.09 -1.65
C ALA A 46 15.80 0.52 -0.27
N PRO A 47 16.70 0.73 0.71
CA PRO A 47 16.27 1.07 2.07
C PRO A 47 15.43 2.33 2.12
N GLY A 48 14.29 2.24 2.81
CA GLY A 48 13.39 3.37 2.98
C GLY A 48 12.55 3.73 1.78
N ASP A 49 12.58 2.92 0.71
CA ASP A 49 11.78 3.19 -0.48
C ASP A 49 10.29 3.18 -0.12
N PRO A 50 9.57 4.31 -0.30
CA PRO A 50 8.17 4.38 0.09
C PRO A 50 7.26 3.47 -0.73
N VAL A 51 7.61 3.17 -1.98
CA VAL A 51 6.83 2.25 -2.82
C VAL A 51 6.89 0.83 -2.25
N VAL A 52 8.08 0.37 -1.87
CA VAL A 52 8.26 -0.95 -1.26
C VAL A 52 7.60 -1.01 0.11
N LEU A 53 7.78 0.03 0.92
CA LEU A 53 7.15 0.12 2.25
C LEU A 53 5.63 0.05 2.16
N GLN A 54 5.03 0.70 1.15
CA GLN A 54 3.58 0.65 0.97
C GLN A 54 3.10 -0.77 0.67
N GLN A 55 3.83 -1.51 -0.15
CA GLN A 55 3.49 -2.90 -0.44
C GLN A 55 3.60 -3.79 0.81
N ILE A 56 4.61 -3.53 1.63
CA ILE A 56 4.77 -4.22 2.92
C ILE A 56 3.55 -3.95 3.82
N ALA A 57 3.11 -2.70 3.88
CA ALA A 57 1.92 -2.33 4.66
C ALA A 57 0.67 -3.06 4.15
N ILE A 58 0.50 -3.17 2.84
CA ILE A 58 -0.61 -3.90 2.23
C ILE A 58 -0.54 -5.38 2.63
N ALA A 59 0.64 -5.99 2.55
CA ALA A 59 0.82 -7.39 2.93
C ALA A 59 0.47 -7.61 4.41
N TYR A 60 0.94 -6.73 5.30
CA TYR A 60 0.56 -6.80 6.71
C TYR A 60 -0.95 -6.69 6.92
N THR A 61 -1.59 -5.77 6.19
CA THR A 61 -3.05 -5.60 6.26
C THR A 61 -3.76 -6.90 5.89
N ARG A 62 -3.32 -7.54 4.82
CA ARG A 62 -3.93 -8.77 4.32
C ARG A 62 -3.69 -9.97 5.25
N ILE A 63 -2.57 -9.97 5.96
CA ILE A 63 -2.27 -10.99 6.98
C ILE A 63 -3.08 -10.76 8.25
N GLY A 64 -3.56 -9.55 8.48
CA GLY A 64 -4.30 -9.19 9.68
C GLY A 64 -3.43 -8.61 10.78
N GLN A 65 -2.16 -8.28 10.48
CA GLN A 65 -1.27 -7.61 11.42
C GLN A 65 -1.47 -6.10 11.33
N THR A 66 -2.58 -5.65 11.90
CA THR A 66 -3.07 -4.28 11.79
C THR A 66 -2.09 -3.26 12.36
N GLU A 67 -1.49 -3.56 13.51
CA GLU A 67 -0.53 -2.66 14.14
C GLU A 67 0.72 -2.46 13.29
N GLU A 68 1.27 -3.55 12.78
CA GLU A 68 2.44 -3.49 11.91
C GLU A 68 2.13 -2.76 10.60
N ALA A 69 0.94 -2.99 10.05
CA ALA A 69 0.49 -2.29 8.85
C ALA A 69 0.40 -0.78 9.10
N SER A 70 -0.21 -0.37 10.21
CA SER A 70 -0.35 1.05 10.56
C SER A 70 1.01 1.72 10.71
N LYS A 71 1.93 1.10 11.42
CA LYS A 71 3.30 1.63 11.59
C LYS A 71 3.99 1.79 10.24
N THR A 72 3.81 0.83 9.35
CA THR A 72 4.46 0.86 8.05
C THR A 72 3.86 1.95 7.16
N TYR A 73 2.53 2.13 7.16
CA TYR A 73 1.91 3.23 6.44
C TYR A 73 2.39 4.58 6.97
N ARG A 74 2.51 4.74 8.29
CA ARG A 74 3.04 5.98 8.89
C ARG A 74 4.46 6.24 8.42
N HIS A 75 5.27 5.19 8.29
CA HIS A 75 6.63 5.31 7.77
C HIS A 75 6.62 5.78 6.30
N VAL A 76 5.71 5.24 5.48
CA VAL A 76 5.52 5.73 4.11
C VAL A 76 5.24 7.24 4.11
N LEU A 77 4.33 7.69 4.97
CA LEU A 77 3.93 9.09 5.04
C LEU A 77 5.04 10.02 5.55
N GLN A 78 5.98 9.50 6.34
CA GLN A 78 7.17 10.26 6.71
C GLN A 78 8.08 10.51 5.50
N LYS A 79 8.13 9.56 4.58
CA LYS A 79 8.95 9.67 3.37
C LYS A 79 8.23 10.44 2.27
N ASP A 80 6.93 10.23 2.15
CA ASP A 80 6.08 10.87 1.14
C ASP A 80 4.74 11.25 1.78
N PRO A 81 4.62 12.50 2.27
CA PRO A 81 3.39 12.94 2.94
C PRO A 81 2.15 12.96 2.05
N THR A 82 2.31 12.88 0.73
CA THR A 82 1.20 12.91 -0.22
C THR A 82 0.88 11.53 -0.81
N ALA A 83 1.45 10.46 -0.24
CA ALA A 83 1.21 9.10 -0.72
C ALA A 83 -0.26 8.72 -0.53
N ALA A 84 -1.05 8.82 -1.60
CA ALA A 84 -2.49 8.59 -1.56
C ALA A 84 -2.83 7.19 -1.02
N GLY A 85 -2.14 6.16 -1.49
CA GLY A 85 -2.39 4.79 -1.05
C GLY A 85 -2.13 4.58 0.43
N ALA A 86 -1.14 5.29 0.99
CA ALA A 86 -0.84 5.20 2.41
C ALA A 86 -1.91 5.89 3.25
N HIS A 87 -2.39 7.06 2.83
CA HIS A 87 -3.50 7.72 3.52
C HIS A 87 -4.76 6.86 3.48
N TYR A 88 -5.09 6.30 2.32
CA TYR A 88 -6.26 5.45 2.15
C TYR A 88 -6.17 4.20 3.03
N GLY A 89 -5.05 3.48 2.95
CA GLY A 89 -4.86 2.26 3.73
C GLY A 89 -4.88 2.51 5.23
N LEU A 90 -4.18 3.55 5.68
CA LEU A 90 -4.14 3.89 7.10
C LEU A 90 -5.52 4.32 7.62
N ALA A 91 -6.28 5.07 6.82
CA ALA A 91 -7.62 5.50 7.22
C ALA A 91 -8.54 4.31 7.57
N TYR A 92 -8.55 3.29 6.71
CA TYR A 92 -9.42 2.14 6.95
C TYR A 92 -8.93 1.25 8.08
N LEU A 93 -7.62 1.18 8.31
CA LEU A 93 -7.09 0.50 9.51
C LEU A 93 -7.51 1.23 10.78
N LEU A 94 -7.44 2.55 10.77
CA LEU A 94 -7.85 3.37 11.91
C LEU A 94 -9.34 3.23 12.20
N LEU A 95 -10.19 3.18 11.18
CA LEU A 95 -11.61 2.94 11.36
C LEU A 95 -11.88 1.60 12.04
N ARG A 96 -11.15 0.57 11.65
CA ARG A 96 -11.27 -0.76 12.27
C ARG A 96 -10.81 -0.76 13.72
N GLN A 97 -9.93 0.17 14.10
CA GLN A 97 -9.45 0.35 15.46
C GLN A 97 -10.32 1.30 16.28
N GLY A 98 -11.35 1.89 15.67
CA GLY A 98 -12.23 2.84 16.34
C GLY A 98 -11.67 4.27 16.41
N GLU A 99 -10.62 4.56 15.64
CA GLU A 99 -9.96 5.87 15.62
C GLU A 99 -10.51 6.74 14.49
N ALA A 100 -11.79 7.09 14.61
CA ALA A 100 -12.51 7.78 13.55
C ALA A 100 -11.96 9.19 13.25
N ASP A 101 -11.56 9.93 14.29
CA ASP A 101 -11.09 11.30 14.11
C ASP A 101 -9.81 11.35 13.27
N GLU A 102 -8.86 10.48 13.56
CA GLU A 102 -7.64 10.40 12.77
C GLU A 102 -7.91 9.87 11.37
N ALA A 103 -8.83 8.90 11.24
CA ALA A 103 -9.22 8.35 9.94
C ALA A 103 -9.78 9.45 9.02
N VAL A 104 -10.60 10.35 9.56
CA VAL A 104 -11.13 11.48 8.82
C VAL A 104 -10.00 12.34 8.22
N GLN A 105 -8.97 12.63 9.01
CA GLN A 105 -7.83 13.41 8.55
C GLN A 105 -7.12 12.74 7.36
N HIS A 106 -6.94 11.43 7.42
CA HIS A 106 -6.29 10.70 6.33
C HIS A 106 -7.18 10.58 5.09
N LEU A 107 -8.50 10.44 5.26
CA LEU A 107 -9.43 10.46 4.12
C LEU A 107 -9.44 11.82 3.44
N GLU A 108 -9.42 12.92 4.21
CA GLU A 108 -9.31 14.27 3.66
C GLU A 108 -8.01 14.46 2.89
N ALA A 109 -6.88 14.00 3.44
CA ALA A 109 -5.59 14.07 2.77
C ALA A 109 -5.59 13.28 1.46
N PHE A 110 -6.19 12.08 1.48
CA PHE A 110 -6.35 11.28 0.27
C PHE A 110 -7.12 12.01 -0.82
N LEU A 111 -8.23 12.67 -0.45
CA LEU A 111 -9.07 13.40 -1.41
C LEU A 111 -8.42 14.67 -1.93
N GLN A 112 -7.48 15.26 -1.19
CA GLN A 112 -6.71 16.43 -1.66
C GLN A 112 -5.69 16.05 -2.73
N ASN A 113 -5.13 14.85 -2.65
CA ASN A 113 -4.13 14.36 -3.60
C ASN A 113 -4.51 12.95 -4.04
N PRO A 114 -5.63 12.80 -4.76
CA PRO A 114 -6.11 11.48 -5.14
C PRO A 114 -5.16 10.83 -6.16
N PRO A 115 -5.13 9.49 -6.19
CA PRO A 115 -4.32 8.79 -7.17
C PRO A 115 -4.89 8.97 -8.57
N SER A 116 -4.07 8.71 -9.57
CA SER A 116 -4.49 8.61 -10.96
C SER A 116 -4.55 7.14 -11.37
N GLY A 117 -5.29 6.86 -12.43
CA GLY A 117 -5.38 5.50 -12.94
C GLY A 117 -6.82 4.99 -12.99
N PRO A 118 -7.03 3.80 -13.59
CA PRO A 118 -8.39 3.30 -13.84
C PRO A 118 -9.20 2.99 -12.59
N ASP A 119 -8.55 2.62 -11.49
CA ASP A 119 -9.23 2.28 -10.25
C ASP A 119 -9.40 3.46 -9.30
N ALA A 120 -8.85 4.62 -9.66
CA ALA A 120 -8.85 5.80 -8.79
C ALA A 120 -10.27 6.27 -8.47
N GLY A 121 -11.16 6.22 -9.45
CA GLY A 121 -12.56 6.68 -9.29
C GLY A 121 -13.31 5.91 -8.20
N GLU A 122 -13.14 4.61 -8.15
CA GLU A 122 -13.77 3.77 -7.12
C GLU A 122 -13.28 4.12 -5.72
N HIS A 123 -11.98 4.25 -5.57
CA HIS A 123 -11.38 4.60 -4.28
C HIS A 123 -11.79 5.98 -3.81
N VAL A 124 -11.83 6.94 -4.73
CA VAL A 124 -12.26 8.31 -4.43
C VAL A 124 -13.72 8.32 -4.01
N SER A 125 -14.61 7.63 -4.74
CA SER A 125 -16.02 7.52 -4.38
C SER A 125 -16.22 6.88 -3.02
N HIS A 126 -15.48 5.80 -2.75
CA HIS A 126 -15.55 5.11 -1.47
C HIS A 126 -15.09 6.01 -0.32
N ALA A 127 -13.98 6.73 -0.51
CA ALA A 127 -13.47 7.65 0.50
C ALA A 127 -14.47 8.78 0.79
N ARG A 128 -15.07 9.36 -0.25
CA ARG A 128 -16.10 10.41 -0.08
C ARG A 128 -17.31 9.90 0.68
N SER A 129 -17.79 8.72 0.31
CA SER A 129 -18.93 8.11 0.96
C SER A 129 -18.66 7.83 2.44
N THR A 130 -17.50 7.25 2.73
CA THR A 130 -17.07 6.97 4.11
C THR A 130 -16.98 8.24 4.93
N LEU A 131 -16.36 9.29 4.35
CA LEU A 131 -16.19 10.57 5.03
C LEU A 131 -17.55 11.22 5.33
N ALA A 132 -18.48 11.16 4.39
CA ALA A 132 -19.83 11.68 4.59
C ALA A 132 -20.57 10.92 5.70
N GLN A 133 -20.44 9.61 5.75
CA GLN A 133 -21.01 8.78 6.82
C GLN A 133 -20.43 9.16 8.20
N LEU A 134 -19.12 9.35 8.26
CA LEU A 134 -18.46 9.70 9.52
C LEU A 134 -18.89 11.08 10.03
N ARG A 135 -19.22 11.98 9.11
CA ARG A 135 -19.70 13.33 9.45
C ARG A 135 -21.21 13.40 9.67
N GLY A 136 -21.93 12.31 9.42
CA GLY A 136 -23.37 12.28 9.53
C GLY A 136 -24.07 13.14 8.48
N GLU A 137 -23.47 13.30 7.29
CA GLU A 137 -24.04 14.15 6.23
C GLU A 137 -25.24 13.48 5.57
N PRO A 138 -26.37 14.21 5.41
CA PRO A 138 -27.61 13.62 4.89
C PRO A 138 -27.56 13.27 3.40
N GLY A 139 -26.61 13.82 2.65
CA GLY A 139 -26.46 13.49 1.23
C GLY A 139 -26.25 12.02 0.93
N ASN A 140 -25.76 11.27 1.90
CA ASN A 140 -25.50 9.84 1.74
C ASN A 140 -26.78 8.99 1.74
N LEU A 141 -27.83 9.48 2.38
CA LEU A 141 -29.11 8.76 2.45
C LEU A 141 -29.80 8.71 1.09
N PHE A 142 -29.53 9.66 0.23
CA PHE A 142 -30.18 9.76 -1.08
C PHE A 142 -29.39 9.10 -2.21
N SER A 143 -28.12 8.85 -2.00
CA SER A 143 -27.31 8.16 -3.01
C SER A 143 -27.60 6.67 -3.09
N ASP A 144 -28.23 6.10 -2.06
CA ASP A 144 -28.62 4.70 -1.99
C ASP A 144 -30.05 4.46 -2.52
N LEU A 145 -30.72 5.52 -2.94
CA LEU A 145 -32.02 5.45 -3.55
C LEU A 145 -31.88 5.49 -5.08
#